data_8f76ecb326649012f359bae934403d67
#
_entry.id   8f76ecb326649012f359bae934403d67
#
_cell.length_a   1.000
_cell.length_b   1.000
_cell.length_c   1.000
_cell.angle_alpha   90.00
_cell.angle_beta   90.00
_cell.angle_gamma   90.00
#
_symmetry.space_group_name_H-M   'P 1'
#
loop_
_entity.id
_entity.type
_entity.pdbx_description
1 polymer ?
#
loop_
_entity_poly.entity_id
_entity_poly.type
_entity_poly.pdbx_seq_one_letter_code
_entity_poly.pdbx_strand_id
1 'polypeptide(L)'
;IKIMAGDMEDVALFVRDSRQGMKLESEGWHPNKGEWNELCWKIPADKGLRLIDEVGLSIRKGNGEKRCDIYLDDFYWEGEADYCIDFADENLEDWRIGRNSAPHFEISQFTRWKGITFLENGCLHVTGTDVAAAYTGDEAWKDYEVEARITPLIGKEHYLQFRVQGAMRSYAFGLCGQEVVLMKNRNGFRTLCKKAFLWEKEQTYLFKVTVKGNRIRAFIDGQPILEYEEENAYLNGSIGLMTKGNSHLKCRFMRVKGMD
;
A
#
# COMPACT_ATOMS: atom_id res chain seq x y z
N ILE A 1 -16.53 -5.66 10.56
CA ILE A 1 -17.38 -6.60 9.83
C ILE A 1 -18.76 -6.64 10.47
N LYS A 2 -19.82 -6.64 9.69
CA LYS A 2 -21.19 -6.85 10.17
C LYS A 2 -21.67 -8.21 9.72
N ILE A 3 -22.34 -8.91 10.60
CA ILE A 3 -22.84 -10.27 10.37
C ILE A 3 -24.26 -10.40 10.86
N MET A 4 -25.15 -10.92 10.01
CA MET A 4 -26.48 -11.35 10.43
C MET A 4 -26.41 -12.80 10.83
N ALA A 5 -26.58 -13.07 12.10
CA ALA A 5 -26.41 -14.41 12.65
C ALA A 5 -27.52 -15.37 12.22
N GLY A 6 -27.11 -16.56 11.77
CA GLY A 6 -27.94 -17.75 11.68
C GLY A 6 -27.92 -18.56 12.97
N ASP A 7 -27.98 -19.89 12.86
CA ASP A 7 -27.82 -20.78 13.99
C ASP A 7 -26.35 -21.14 14.20
N MET A 8 -25.63 -20.26 14.90
CA MET A 8 -24.23 -20.42 15.25
C MET A 8 -24.03 -20.28 16.76
N GLU A 9 -23.04 -20.98 17.29
CA GLU A 9 -22.66 -20.89 18.69
C GLU A 9 -21.78 -19.67 18.93
N ASP A 10 -20.70 -19.56 18.15
CA ASP A 10 -19.84 -18.38 18.15
C ASP A 10 -19.18 -18.16 16.77
N VAL A 11 -18.59 -16.99 16.63
CA VAL A 11 -17.79 -16.59 15.48
C VAL A 11 -16.53 -15.87 15.96
N ALA A 12 -15.39 -16.17 15.34
CA ALA A 12 -14.13 -15.49 15.58
C ALA A 12 -13.56 -14.96 14.26
N LEU A 13 -12.88 -13.82 14.33
CA LEU A 13 -12.06 -13.33 13.23
C LEU A 13 -10.71 -14.04 13.27
N PHE A 14 -10.16 -14.37 12.12
CA PHE A 14 -8.79 -14.89 12.06
C PHE A 14 -7.97 -14.20 10.99
N VAL A 15 -6.67 -14.21 11.21
CA VAL A 15 -5.65 -13.86 10.21
C VAL A 15 -4.63 -15.00 10.13
N ARG A 16 -4.06 -15.18 8.96
CA ARG A 16 -3.02 -16.18 8.73
C ARG A 16 -1.82 -15.57 8.02
N ASP A 17 -0.65 -16.01 8.44
CA ASP A 17 0.61 -15.90 7.71
C ASP A 17 0.97 -17.32 7.26
N SER A 18 0.60 -17.67 6.03
CA SER A 18 0.77 -19.02 5.49
C SER A 18 2.24 -19.42 5.34
N ARG A 19 3.13 -18.45 5.17
CA ARG A 19 4.56 -18.69 5.06
C ARG A 19 5.17 -19.16 6.35
N GLN A 20 4.74 -18.58 7.45
CA GLN A 20 5.16 -18.98 8.79
C GLN A 20 4.32 -20.14 9.37
N GLY A 21 3.26 -20.54 8.69
CA GLY A 21 2.29 -21.49 9.21
C GLY A 21 1.53 -21.00 10.43
N MET A 22 1.48 -19.68 10.61
CA MET A 22 0.85 -19.05 11.78
C MET A 22 -0.60 -18.68 11.48
N LYS A 23 -1.48 -18.96 12.43
CA LYS A 23 -2.87 -18.49 12.46
C LYS A 23 -3.14 -17.86 13.82
N LEU A 24 -3.66 -16.65 13.81
CA LEU A 24 -4.19 -16.01 15.01
C LEU A 24 -5.69 -15.88 14.89
N GLU A 25 -6.38 -16.11 15.98
CA GLU A 25 -7.84 -15.91 16.10
C GLU A 25 -8.13 -14.95 17.24
N SER A 26 -9.18 -14.16 17.05
CA SER A 26 -9.78 -13.38 18.12
C SER A 26 -10.48 -14.28 19.14
N GLU A 27 -10.90 -13.70 20.25
CA GLU A 27 -11.92 -14.34 21.10
C GLU A 27 -13.21 -14.56 20.29
N GLY A 28 -13.94 -15.59 20.64
CA GLY A 28 -15.23 -15.88 20.01
C GLY A 28 -16.32 -14.89 20.46
N TRP A 29 -17.09 -14.38 19.53
CA TRP A 29 -18.30 -13.60 19.81
C TRP A 29 -19.53 -14.48 19.70
N HIS A 30 -20.52 -14.23 20.58
CA HIS A 30 -21.85 -14.83 20.50
C HIS A 30 -22.81 -13.81 19.87
N PRO A 31 -23.01 -13.86 18.54
CA PRO A 31 -23.78 -12.85 17.85
C PRO A 31 -25.27 -12.99 18.13
N ASN A 32 -25.98 -11.88 18.19
CA ASN A 32 -27.44 -11.86 18.32
C ASN A 32 -28.09 -12.40 17.04
N LYS A 33 -28.90 -13.44 17.18
CA LYS A 33 -29.56 -14.10 16.05
C LYS A 33 -30.56 -13.18 15.37
N GLY A 34 -30.48 -13.11 14.03
CA GLY A 34 -31.40 -12.31 13.22
C GLY A 34 -31.13 -10.81 13.20
N GLU A 35 -30.00 -10.38 13.76
CA GLU A 35 -29.56 -8.98 13.79
C GLU A 35 -28.21 -8.82 13.11
N TRP A 36 -27.92 -7.61 12.64
CA TRP A 36 -26.58 -7.24 12.26
C TRP A 36 -25.71 -7.04 13.50
N ASN A 37 -24.62 -7.78 13.57
CA ASN A 37 -23.63 -7.70 14.63
C ASN A 37 -22.34 -7.12 14.06
N GLU A 38 -21.72 -6.19 14.77
CA GLU A 38 -20.42 -5.65 14.41
C GLU A 38 -19.33 -6.37 15.17
N LEU A 39 -18.38 -6.96 14.46
CA LEU A 39 -17.21 -7.62 15.02
C LEU A 39 -15.99 -6.78 14.71
N CYS A 40 -15.25 -6.42 15.75
CA CYS A 40 -14.01 -5.66 15.64
C CYS A 40 -12.91 -6.35 16.44
N TRP A 41 -11.75 -6.51 15.83
CA TRP A 41 -10.60 -7.13 16.46
C TRP A 41 -9.32 -6.37 16.16
N LYS A 42 -8.60 -5.99 17.22
CA LYS A 42 -7.25 -5.44 17.07
C LYS A 42 -6.26 -6.60 17.05
N ILE A 43 -5.61 -6.80 15.90
CA ILE A 43 -4.59 -7.85 15.74
C ILE A 43 -3.39 -7.48 16.62
N PRO A 44 -2.92 -8.38 17.51
CA PRO A 44 -1.76 -8.12 18.35
C PRO A 44 -0.47 -8.05 17.53
N ALA A 45 0.23 -6.92 17.59
CA ALA A 45 1.48 -6.69 16.84
C ALA A 45 2.65 -7.56 17.34
N ASP A 46 2.59 -8.03 18.59
CA ASP A 46 3.66 -8.79 19.26
C ASP A 46 3.68 -10.29 18.92
N LYS A 47 2.74 -10.78 18.11
CA LYS A 47 2.60 -12.20 17.79
C LYS A 47 3.50 -12.73 16.69
N GLY A 48 4.33 -11.86 16.10
CA GLY A 48 5.35 -12.27 15.14
C GLY A 48 4.84 -12.55 13.73
N LEU A 49 3.59 -12.19 13.40
CA LEU A 49 3.10 -12.19 12.03
C LEU A 49 3.94 -11.21 11.20
N ARG A 50 4.42 -11.65 10.05
CA ARG A 50 5.18 -10.81 9.12
C ARG A 50 4.35 -10.37 7.93
N LEU A 51 3.50 -11.27 7.44
CA LEU A 51 2.69 -11.03 6.27
C LEU A 51 1.35 -11.72 6.42
N ILE A 52 0.29 -10.96 6.56
CA ILE A 52 -1.06 -11.50 6.57
C ILE A 52 -1.48 -11.70 5.11
N ASP A 53 -1.68 -12.95 4.73
CA ASP A 53 -2.10 -13.36 3.38
C ASP A 53 -3.50 -13.99 3.34
N GLU A 54 -4.09 -14.21 4.50
CA GLU A 54 -5.46 -14.70 4.62
C GLU A 54 -6.15 -14.04 5.82
N VAL A 55 -7.37 -13.59 5.60
CA VAL A 55 -8.28 -13.12 6.66
C VAL A 55 -9.61 -13.81 6.51
N GLY A 56 -10.30 -14.07 7.61
CA GLY A 56 -11.57 -14.79 7.53
C GLY A 56 -12.30 -14.93 8.84
N LEU A 57 -13.35 -15.74 8.79
CA LEU A 57 -14.21 -16.08 9.92
C LEU A 57 -14.07 -17.57 10.26
N SER A 58 -13.84 -17.85 11.54
CA SER A 58 -14.02 -19.18 12.13
C SER A 58 -15.40 -19.23 12.78
N ILE A 59 -16.24 -20.19 12.34
CA ILE A 59 -17.61 -20.26 12.80
C ILE A 59 -17.84 -21.62 13.46
N ARG A 60 -18.30 -21.60 14.70
CA ARG A 60 -18.79 -22.79 15.37
C ARG A 60 -20.31 -22.89 15.27
N LYS A 61 -20.78 -24.02 14.82
CA LYS A 61 -22.22 -24.31 14.74
C LYS A 61 -22.78 -24.69 16.12
N GLY A 62 -23.99 -24.27 16.38
CA GLY A 62 -24.79 -24.80 17.49
C GLY A 62 -25.18 -26.28 17.26
N ASN A 63 -25.61 -26.94 18.31
CA ASN A 63 -25.81 -28.41 18.33
C ASN A 63 -27.05 -28.93 17.58
N GLY A 64 -27.80 -28.12 16.85
CA GLY A 64 -29.13 -28.51 16.35
C GLY A 64 -29.32 -28.48 14.83
N GLU A 65 -28.67 -27.64 14.09
CA GLU A 65 -28.97 -27.44 12.67
C GLU A 65 -27.83 -27.82 11.73
N LYS A 66 -28.19 -28.45 10.59
CA LYS A 66 -27.23 -28.84 9.57
C LYS A 66 -26.77 -27.66 8.70
N ARG A 67 -27.49 -26.53 8.70
CA ARG A 67 -27.25 -25.37 7.87
C ARG A 67 -27.34 -24.07 8.67
N CYS A 68 -26.41 -23.18 8.43
CA CYS A 68 -26.39 -21.82 8.95
C CYS A 68 -26.13 -20.88 7.78
N ASP A 69 -27.06 -19.96 7.52
CA ASP A 69 -26.91 -18.93 6.52
C ASP A 69 -26.37 -17.66 7.18
N ILE A 70 -25.28 -17.13 6.64
CA ILE A 70 -24.57 -15.96 7.17
C ILE A 70 -24.49 -14.91 6.08
N TYR A 71 -24.80 -13.68 6.43
CA TYR A 71 -24.66 -12.53 5.57
C TYR A 71 -23.53 -11.67 6.10
N LEU A 72 -22.60 -11.27 5.23
CA LEU A 72 -21.47 -10.41 5.56
C LEU A 72 -21.63 -9.08 4.83
N ASP A 73 -21.32 -8.01 5.53
CA ASP A 73 -21.29 -6.67 4.98
C ASP A 73 -20.22 -5.82 5.68
N ASP A 74 -19.78 -4.75 5.05
CA ASP A 74 -18.78 -3.82 5.59
C ASP A 74 -17.50 -4.52 6.09
N PHE A 75 -16.95 -5.45 5.30
CA PHE A 75 -15.68 -6.09 5.63
C PHE A 75 -14.51 -5.18 5.24
N TYR A 76 -13.79 -4.68 6.24
CA TYR A 76 -12.61 -3.84 6.02
C TYR A 76 -11.57 -4.04 7.13
N TRP A 77 -10.39 -3.55 6.91
CA TRP A 77 -9.31 -3.48 7.89
C TRP A 77 -8.69 -2.08 7.90
N GLU A 78 -8.19 -1.69 9.04
CA GLU A 78 -7.47 -0.44 9.23
C GLU A 78 -6.10 -0.76 9.84
N GLY A 79 -5.10 0.05 9.49
CA GLY A 79 -3.75 -0.05 10.05
C GLY A 79 -3.17 1.32 10.30
N GLU A 80 -2.30 1.42 11.30
CA GLU A 80 -1.47 2.60 11.49
C GLU A 80 -0.49 2.72 10.31
N ALA A 81 -0.11 3.94 9.98
CA ALA A 81 0.94 4.19 8.99
C ALA A 81 2.31 3.85 9.57
N ASP A 82 2.56 2.60 9.85
CA ASP A 82 3.87 2.07 10.26
C ASP A 82 4.19 0.85 9.41
N TYR A 83 4.79 1.12 8.26
CA TYR A 83 5.03 0.12 7.24
C TYR A 83 6.44 0.27 6.68
N CYS A 84 7.16 -0.82 6.59
CA CYS A 84 8.51 -0.87 6.03
C CYS A 84 8.64 -2.09 5.13
N ILE A 85 9.12 -1.89 3.91
CA ILE A 85 9.45 -2.95 2.98
C ILE A 85 10.87 -2.79 2.45
N ASP A 86 11.71 -3.80 2.66
CA ASP A 86 13.00 -3.97 2.02
C ASP A 86 12.83 -5.01 0.90
N PHE A 87 13.00 -4.60 -0.33
CA PHE A 87 12.82 -5.47 -1.50
C PHE A 87 13.92 -6.53 -1.66
N ALA A 88 14.94 -6.54 -0.81
CA ALA A 88 15.87 -7.67 -0.72
C ALA A 88 15.42 -8.76 0.24
N ASP A 89 14.30 -8.62 0.90
CA ASP A 89 13.76 -9.70 1.70
C ASP A 89 13.37 -10.87 0.78
N GLU A 90 14.06 -11.99 0.91
CA GLU A 90 13.83 -13.20 0.12
C GLU A 90 12.38 -13.73 0.21
N ASN A 91 11.68 -13.38 1.28
CA ASN A 91 10.28 -13.76 1.45
C ASN A 91 9.32 -13.04 0.49
N LEU A 92 9.74 -12.00 -0.23
CA LEU A 92 8.93 -11.33 -1.24
C LEU A 92 8.91 -12.07 -2.58
N GLU A 93 9.86 -12.96 -2.86
CA GLU A 93 9.98 -13.64 -4.16
C GLU A 93 8.97 -14.75 -4.40
N ASP A 94 8.27 -15.24 -3.36
CA ASP A 94 7.39 -16.42 -3.44
C ASP A 94 5.97 -16.15 -3.92
N TRP A 95 5.64 -14.92 -4.29
CA TRP A 95 4.27 -14.60 -4.71
C TRP A 95 4.05 -14.94 -6.18
N ARG A 96 3.69 -16.19 -6.41
CA ARG A 96 3.20 -16.68 -7.71
C ARG A 96 1.68 -16.59 -7.73
N ILE A 97 1.15 -15.56 -8.34
CA ILE A 97 -0.29 -15.49 -8.64
C ILE A 97 -0.55 -16.27 -9.92
N GLY A 98 -1.33 -17.33 -9.80
CA GLY A 98 -1.81 -18.15 -10.92
C GLY A 98 -1.04 -19.43 -11.13
N ARG A 99 -1.73 -20.55 -10.93
CA ARG A 99 -1.19 -21.91 -11.12
C ARG A 99 -0.96 -22.31 -12.58
N ASN A 100 -1.49 -21.57 -13.54
CA ASN A 100 -1.55 -21.97 -14.95
C ASN A 100 -1.04 -20.92 -15.95
N SER A 101 -0.47 -19.81 -15.51
CA SER A 101 0.15 -18.81 -16.38
C SER A 101 1.64 -18.79 -16.16
N ALA A 102 2.40 -18.29 -17.15
CA ALA A 102 3.82 -18.03 -17.00
C ALA A 102 4.10 -17.29 -15.68
N PRO A 103 5.23 -17.54 -15.02
CA PRO A 103 5.51 -16.98 -13.71
C PRO A 103 5.49 -15.45 -13.78
N HIS A 104 4.39 -14.87 -13.38
CA HIS A 104 4.30 -13.45 -13.12
C HIS A 104 4.81 -13.26 -11.70
N PHE A 105 6.01 -12.72 -11.58
CA PHE A 105 6.57 -12.29 -10.30
C PHE A 105 5.86 -11.00 -9.88
N GLU A 106 4.64 -11.13 -9.39
CA GLU A 106 3.89 -10.01 -8.82
C GLU A 106 4.10 -10.00 -7.32
N ILE A 107 4.38 -8.83 -6.77
CA ILE A 107 4.39 -8.62 -5.33
C ILE A 107 2.95 -8.37 -4.92
N SER A 108 2.36 -9.30 -4.19
CA SER A 108 0.94 -9.20 -3.77
C SER A 108 0.63 -7.97 -2.91
N GLN A 109 1.64 -7.42 -2.22
CA GLN A 109 1.50 -6.19 -1.43
C GLN A 109 1.35 -4.94 -2.28
N PHE A 110 1.61 -5.03 -3.60
CA PHE A 110 1.47 -3.92 -4.53
C PHE A 110 0.35 -4.17 -5.53
N THR A 111 -0.58 -3.26 -5.59
CA THR A 111 -1.55 -3.22 -6.68
C THR A 111 -0.92 -2.52 -7.88
N ARG A 112 -0.71 -3.26 -8.95
CA ARG A 112 -0.25 -2.70 -10.22
C ARG A 112 -1.43 -2.05 -10.96
N TRP A 113 -1.28 -0.78 -11.30
CA TRP A 113 -2.28 -0.10 -12.13
C TRP A 113 -1.97 -0.20 -13.61
N LYS A 114 -0.73 0.15 -14.02
CA LYS A 114 -0.24 0.11 -15.40
C LYS A 114 1.23 -0.24 -15.45
N GLY A 115 1.70 -0.64 -16.61
CA GLY A 115 3.10 -0.93 -16.87
C GLY A 115 3.52 -2.31 -16.35
N ILE A 116 4.78 -2.45 -16.10
CA ILE A 116 5.43 -3.69 -15.65
C ILE A 116 6.10 -3.41 -14.30
N THR A 117 5.86 -4.29 -13.36
CA THR A 117 6.56 -4.33 -12.07
C THR A 117 7.16 -5.71 -11.88
N PHE A 118 8.41 -5.77 -11.41
CA PHE A 118 9.07 -7.04 -11.11
C PHE A 118 10.15 -6.83 -10.05
N LEU A 119 10.50 -7.92 -9.36
CA LEU A 119 11.63 -7.97 -8.44
C LEU A 119 12.87 -8.47 -9.15
N GLU A 120 13.95 -7.74 -9.01
CA GLU A 120 15.26 -8.17 -9.50
C GLU A 120 16.36 -7.58 -8.62
N ASN A 121 17.33 -8.43 -8.24
CA ASN A 121 18.49 -8.04 -7.44
C ASN A 121 18.12 -7.25 -6.17
N GLY A 122 17.06 -7.67 -5.47
CA GLY A 122 16.58 -7.06 -4.25
C GLY A 122 16.01 -5.66 -4.44
N CYS A 123 15.49 -5.34 -5.60
CA CYS A 123 14.82 -4.08 -5.90
C CYS A 123 13.48 -4.34 -6.60
N LEU A 124 12.48 -3.51 -6.29
CA LEU A 124 11.27 -3.41 -7.09
C LEU A 124 11.54 -2.51 -8.31
N HIS A 125 11.33 -3.05 -9.48
CA HIS A 125 11.39 -2.30 -10.74
C HIS A 125 9.99 -1.87 -11.17
N VAL A 126 9.88 -0.62 -11.64
CA VAL A 126 8.66 -0.06 -12.21
C VAL A 126 9.02 0.57 -13.56
N THR A 127 8.39 0.11 -14.65
CA THR A 127 8.67 0.58 -15.99
C THR A 127 7.45 0.54 -16.90
N GLY A 128 7.41 1.42 -17.89
CA GLY A 128 6.35 1.47 -18.88
C GLY A 128 6.58 2.54 -19.93
N THR A 129 5.82 2.43 -21.02
CA THR A 129 5.95 3.36 -22.17
C THR A 129 5.19 4.67 -21.96
N ASP A 130 4.12 4.67 -21.18
CA ASP A 130 3.32 5.86 -20.84
C ASP A 130 3.38 6.12 -19.35
N VAL A 131 2.47 5.55 -18.60
CA VAL A 131 2.46 5.55 -17.13
C VAL A 131 2.63 4.12 -16.65
N ALA A 132 3.53 3.92 -15.70
CA ALA A 132 3.63 2.70 -14.93
C ALA A 132 3.53 3.05 -13.45
N ALA A 133 2.66 2.37 -12.72
CA ALA A 133 2.47 2.65 -11.30
C ALA A 133 2.09 1.39 -10.52
N ALA A 134 2.59 1.33 -9.29
CA ALA A 134 2.27 0.30 -8.31
C ALA A 134 2.06 0.94 -6.95
N TYR A 135 1.00 0.54 -6.25
CA TYR A 135 0.54 1.10 -5.00
C TYR A 135 0.58 0.06 -3.89
N THR A 136 0.81 0.50 -2.67
CA THR A 136 0.79 -0.33 -1.46
C THR A 136 0.33 0.48 -0.26
N GLY A 137 -0.13 -0.20 0.77
CA GLY A 137 -0.57 0.42 2.02
C GLY A 137 -2.08 0.65 2.07
N ASP A 138 -2.52 1.46 3.03
CA ASP A 138 -3.93 1.68 3.34
C ASP A 138 -4.39 3.07 2.88
N GLU A 139 -5.57 3.12 2.28
CA GLU A 139 -6.20 4.39 1.87
C GLU A 139 -6.63 5.27 3.07
N ALA A 140 -6.78 4.69 4.25
CA ALA A 140 -7.15 5.41 5.47
C ALA A 140 -6.00 6.22 6.09
N TRP A 141 -4.75 6.00 5.70
CA TRP A 141 -3.60 6.75 6.22
C TRP A 141 -3.74 8.24 5.94
N LYS A 142 -3.61 9.06 6.98
CA LYS A 142 -3.85 10.50 6.89
C LYS A 142 -2.55 11.30 6.90
N ASP A 143 -2.01 11.53 8.08
CA ASP A 143 -0.81 12.32 8.29
C ASP A 143 0.38 11.38 8.50
N TYR A 144 1.33 11.42 7.57
CA TYR A 144 2.47 10.52 7.60
C TYR A 144 3.70 11.10 6.88
N GLU A 145 4.83 10.48 7.13
CA GLU A 145 5.99 10.59 6.26
C GLU A 145 6.19 9.29 5.47
N VAL A 146 6.59 9.42 4.22
CA VAL A 146 6.99 8.32 3.35
C VAL A 146 8.39 8.56 2.83
N GLU A 147 9.20 7.50 2.87
CA GLU A 147 10.55 7.47 2.31
C GLU A 147 10.69 6.33 1.30
N ALA A 148 11.46 6.57 0.23
CA ALA A 148 11.80 5.54 -0.74
C ALA A 148 13.20 5.77 -1.30
N ARG A 149 14.00 4.70 -1.41
CA ARG A 149 15.30 4.72 -2.11
C ARG A 149 15.08 4.39 -3.57
N ILE A 150 15.08 5.41 -4.41
CA ILE A 150 14.78 5.32 -5.83
C ILE A 150 16.07 5.55 -6.65
N THR A 151 16.30 4.65 -7.61
CA THR A 151 17.35 4.78 -8.61
C THR A 151 16.71 4.92 -9.98
N PRO A 152 16.80 6.08 -10.64
CA PRO A 152 16.37 6.26 -12.02
C PRO A 152 17.32 5.51 -12.96
N LEU A 153 16.79 4.65 -13.84
CA LEU A 153 17.58 3.85 -14.79
C LEU A 153 17.46 4.38 -16.20
N ILE A 154 16.25 4.55 -16.69
CA ILE A 154 15.94 4.99 -18.06
C ILE A 154 14.88 6.08 -17.99
N GLY A 155 14.89 6.99 -18.97
CA GLY A 155 13.90 8.05 -19.10
C GLY A 155 14.19 9.26 -18.22
N LYS A 156 13.15 10.06 -17.95
CA LYS A 156 13.28 11.36 -17.29
C LYS A 156 12.25 11.58 -16.18
N GLU A 157 11.32 10.65 -15.97
CA GLU A 157 10.16 10.85 -15.09
C GLU A 157 10.01 9.71 -14.08
N HIS A 158 10.41 9.98 -12.82
CA HIS A 158 10.49 8.99 -11.74
C HIS A 158 9.92 9.57 -10.47
N TYR A 159 8.90 8.90 -9.88
CA TYR A 159 8.10 9.50 -8.82
C TYR A 159 7.83 8.55 -7.65
N LEU A 160 7.83 9.12 -6.47
CA LEU A 160 7.18 8.61 -5.27
C LEU A 160 5.75 9.15 -5.24
N GLN A 161 4.75 8.26 -5.12
CA GLN A 161 3.36 8.65 -4.96
C GLN A 161 2.93 8.55 -3.50
N PHE A 162 2.00 9.42 -3.12
CA PHE A 162 1.45 9.48 -1.77
C PHE A 162 0.00 9.97 -1.80
N ARG A 163 -0.72 9.70 -0.72
CA ARG A 163 -2.18 9.93 -0.64
C ARG A 163 -2.89 9.40 -1.88
N VAL A 164 -2.56 8.16 -2.22
CA VAL A 164 -3.16 7.47 -3.36
C VAL A 164 -4.53 6.95 -2.94
N GLN A 165 -5.57 7.47 -3.58
CA GLN A 165 -6.98 7.07 -3.41
C GLN A 165 -7.46 6.30 -4.65
N GLY A 166 -6.54 5.76 -5.42
CA GLY A 166 -6.77 5.05 -6.66
C GLY A 166 -6.00 5.63 -7.85
N ALA A 167 -6.16 5.00 -9.00
CA ALA A 167 -5.39 5.26 -10.21
C ALA A 167 -5.44 6.72 -10.71
N MET A 168 -6.52 7.43 -10.43
CA MET A 168 -6.76 8.79 -10.93
C MET A 168 -6.76 9.86 -9.83
N ARG A 169 -6.41 9.50 -8.60
CA ARG A 169 -6.43 10.41 -7.44
C ARG A 169 -5.22 10.14 -6.55
N SER A 170 -4.21 11.00 -6.66
CA SER A 170 -2.97 10.89 -5.87
C SER A 170 -2.16 12.18 -5.94
N TYR A 171 -1.09 12.24 -5.16
CA TYR A 171 0.03 13.14 -5.42
C TYR A 171 1.24 12.33 -5.88
N ALA A 172 2.16 13.02 -6.56
CA ALA A 172 3.45 12.47 -6.96
C ALA A 172 4.55 13.51 -6.78
N PHE A 173 5.64 13.12 -6.15
CA PHE A 173 6.86 13.91 -6.02
C PHE A 173 8.01 13.17 -6.69
N GLY A 174 8.81 13.85 -7.51
CA GLY A 174 9.95 13.20 -8.13
C GLY A 174 10.64 13.98 -9.21
N LEU A 175 11.47 13.26 -9.96
CA LEU A 175 12.32 13.78 -11.03
C LEU A 175 11.51 13.92 -12.31
N CYS A 176 11.65 15.07 -12.99
CA CYS A 176 11.04 15.35 -14.26
C CYS A 176 12.00 16.20 -15.13
N GLY A 177 12.71 15.57 -16.08
CA GLY A 177 13.73 16.27 -16.85
C GLY A 177 14.88 16.76 -15.99
N GLN A 178 15.10 18.07 -15.91
CA GLN A 178 16.11 18.70 -15.05
C GLN A 178 15.50 19.42 -13.84
N GLU A 179 14.32 18.95 -13.44
CA GLU A 179 13.57 19.52 -12.32
C GLU A 179 13.11 18.42 -11.38
N VAL A 180 12.83 18.78 -10.14
CA VAL A 180 11.93 18.06 -9.26
C VAL A 180 10.57 18.72 -9.30
N VAL A 181 9.51 17.91 -9.29
CA VAL A 181 8.15 18.38 -9.38
C VAL A 181 7.29 17.73 -8.32
N LEU A 182 6.34 18.52 -7.81
CA LEU A 182 5.19 18.03 -7.06
C LEU A 182 3.96 18.13 -7.96
N MET A 183 3.26 17.02 -8.13
CA MET A 183 2.07 16.93 -8.99
C MET A 183 0.88 16.43 -8.21
N LYS A 184 -0.32 16.82 -8.65
CA LYS A 184 -1.60 16.25 -8.24
C LYS A 184 -2.25 15.55 -9.42
N ASN A 185 -2.73 14.35 -9.19
CA ASN A 185 -3.56 13.61 -10.13
C ASN A 185 -5.05 13.77 -9.76
N ARG A 186 -5.80 14.39 -10.64
CA ARG A 186 -7.26 14.46 -10.59
C ARG A 186 -7.80 14.23 -11.99
N ASN A 187 -7.93 12.96 -12.36
CA ASN A 187 -8.23 12.55 -13.75
C ASN A 187 -7.20 13.09 -14.76
N GLY A 188 -5.92 13.17 -14.35
CA GLY A 188 -4.81 13.71 -15.08
C GLY A 188 -3.86 14.47 -14.16
N PHE A 189 -2.56 14.39 -14.46
CA PHE A 189 -1.54 15.04 -13.64
C PHE A 189 -1.42 16.52 -13.96
N ARG A 190 -1.40 17.36 -12.92
CA ARG A 190 -1.02 18.77 -13.01
C ARG A 190 0.14 19.06 -12.06
N THR A 191 1.09 19.85 -12.48
CA THR A 191 2.17 20.33 -11.63
C THR A 191 1.64 21.38 -10.65
N LEU A 192 1.92 21.20 -9.37
CA LEU A 192 1.62 22.16 -8.30
C LEU A 192 2.78 23.12 -8.09
N CYS A 193 3.97 22.57 -7.92
CA CYS A 193 5.21 23.35 -7.84
C CYS A 193 6.39 22.52 -8.37
N LYS A 194 7.49 23.23 -8.67
CA LYS A 194 8.71 22.63 -9.23
C LYS A 194 9.94 23.46 -8.88
N LYS A 195 11.11 22.81 -8.96
CA LYS A 195 12.41 23.46 -8.74
C LYS A 195 13.46 22.79 -9.62
N ALA A 196 14.40 23.57 -10.13
CA ALA A 196 15.56 23.04 -10.87
C ALA A 196 16.36 22.09 -9.97
N PHE A 197 16.68 20.93 -10.49
CA PHE A 197 17.43 19.89 -9.79
C PHE A 197 18.16 19.02 -10.81
N LEU A 198 19.49 19.00 -10.69
CA LEU A 198 20.31 18.13 -11.52
C LEU A 198 20.46 16.77 -10.85
N TRP A 199 20.20 15.73 -11.59
CA TRP A 199 20.29 14.35 -11.14
C TRP A 199 20.91 13.47 -12.21
N GLU A 200 21.43 12.33 -11.78
CA GLU A 200 22.13 11.39 -12.65
C GLU A 200 21.40 10.04 -12.67
N LYS A 201 21.44 9.37 -13.81
CA LYS A 201 20.98 7.98 -13.95
C LYS A 201 21.86 7.06 -13.12
N GLU A 202 21.27 5.97 -12.65
CA GLU A 202 21.94 4.94 -11.84
C GLU A 202 22.40 5.42 -10.46
N GLN A 203 22.30 6.71 -10.16
CA GLN A 203 22.47 7.21 -8.80
C GLN A 203 21.21 6.99 -7.99
N THR A 204 21.37 6.51 -6.75
CA THR A 204 20.25 6.29 -5.82
C THR A 204 20.02 7.54 -4.98
N TYR A 205 18.76 7.97 -4.91
CA TYR A 205 18.30 9.10 -4.11
C TYR A 205 17.31 8.64 -3.05
N LEU A 206 17.39 9.19 -1.86
CA LEU A 206 16.38 9.03 -0.83
C LEU A 206 15.28 10.09 -1.01
N PHE A 207 14.17 9.71 -1.56
CA PHE A 207 12.99 10.55 -1.63
C PHE A 207 12.23 10.45 -0.31
N LYS A 208 11.85 11.61 0.23
CA LYS A 208 11.01 11.69 1.41
C LYS A 208 9.92 12.73 1.19
N VAL A 209 8.72 12.40 1.61
CA VAL A 209 7.58 13.33 1.64
C VAL A 209 6.95 13.26 3.02
N THR A 210 6.64 14.42 3.60
CA THR A 210 5.79 14.52 4.79
C THR A 210 4.49 15.21 4.43
N VAL A 211 3.38 14.65 4.90
CA VAL A 211 2.04 15.20 4.71
C VAL A 211 1.36 15.35 6.06
N LYS A 212 0.95 16.59 6.39
CA LYS A 212 0.17 16.90 7.60
C LYS A 212 -0.95 17.88 7.24
N GLY A 213 -2.20 17.41 7.38
CA GLY A 213 -3.34 18.19 6.87
C GLY A 213 -3.19 18.48 5.37
N ASN A 214 -3.24 19.73 4.98
CA ASN A 214 -3.07 20.19 3.60
C ASN A 214 -1.62 20.57 3.22
N ARG A 215 -0.68 20.43 4.16
CA ARG A 215 0.73 20.79 3.96
C ARG A 215 1.55 19.60 3.49
N ILE A 216 2.30 19.82 2.43
CA ILE A 216 3.17 18.83 1.80
C ILE A 216 4.59 19.37 1.83
N ARG A 217 5.55 18.59 2.35
CA ARG A 217 6.98 18.90 2.28
C ARG A 217 7.71 17.74 1.62
N ALA A 218 8.60 18.04 0.71
CA ALA A 218 9.36 17.04 -0.04
C ALA A 218 10.86 17.28 0.11
N PHE A 219 11.60 16.17 0.23
CA PHE A 219 13.03 16.16 0.47
C PHE A 219 13.71 15.17 -0.47
N ILE A 220 14.95 15.45 -0.83
CA ILE A 220 15.87 14.50 -1.47
C ILE A 220 17.16 14.47 -0.66
N ASP A 221 17.60 13.26 -0.28
CA ASP A 221 18.80 13.01 0.52
C ASP A 221 18.84 13.87 1.80
N GLY A 222 17.68 14.02 2.45
CA GLY A 222 17.49 14.81 3.67
C GLY A 222 17.41 16.32 3.46
N GLN A 223 17.67 16.84 2.26
CA GLN A 223 17.58 18.27 1.97
C GLN A 223 16.16 18.68 1.59
N PRO A 224 15.59 19.74 2.18
CA PRO A 224 14.27 20.23 1.80
C PRO A 224 14.32 20.82 0.39
N ILE A 225 13.43 20.35 -0.46
CA ILE A 225 13.40 20.72 -1.88
C ILE A 225 12.16 21.52 -2.22
N LEU A 226 10.97 21.04 -1.85
CA LEU A 226 9.69 21.68 -2.14
C LEU A 226 8.82 21.71 -0.87
N GLU A 227 8.02 22.75 -0.76
CA GLU A 227 6.95 22.88 0.23
C GLU A 227 5.71 23.47 -0.46
N TYR A 228 4.54 22.95 -0.13
CA TYR A 228 3.30 23.36 -0.75
C TYR A 228 2.11 23.19 0.22
N GLU A 229 1.20 24.16 0.23
CA GLU A 229 -0.09 24.05 0.89
C GLU A 229 -1.20 23.98 -0.18
N GLU A 230 -2.02 22.95 -0.11
CA GLU A 230 -3.07 22.69 -1.09
C GLU A 230 -4.45 22.98 -0.48
N GLU A 231 -5.21 23.94 -1.04
CA GLU A 231 -6.54 24.30 -0.54
C GLU A 231 -7.55 23.15 -0.63
N ASN A 232 -7.48 22.35 -1.71
CA ASN A 232 -8.37 21.20 -1.95
C ASN A 232 -7.60 19.89 -1.83
N ALA A 233 -6.90 19.69 -0.70
CA ALA A 233 -6.05 18.55 -0.49
C ALA A 233 -6.82 17.23 -0.41
N TYR A 234 -6.20 16.16 -0.93
CA TYR A 234 -6.51 14.81 -0.48
C TYR A 234 -5.90 14.63 0.91
N LEU A 235 -6.71 14.26 1.89
CA LEU A 235 -6.27 14.20 3.29
C LEU A 235 -5.87 12.80 3.75
N ASN A 236 -6.12 11.80 2.91
CA ASN A 236 -5.80 10.39 3.17
C ASN A 236 -5.38 9.67 1.89
N GLY A 237 -4.81 8.50 2.04
CA GLY A 237 -4.46 7.61 0.95
C GLY A 237 -3.15 6.88 1.14
N SER A 238 -2.98 5.81 0.41
CA SER A 238 -1.81 4.94 0.39
C SER A 238 -0.60 5.55 -0.33
N ILE A 239 0.43 4.76 -0.56
CA ILE A 239 1.67 5.18 -1.21
C ILE A 239 1.93 4.38 -2.48
N GLY A 240 2.89 4.81 -3.28
CA GLY A 240 3.26 4.07 -4.49
C GLY A 240 4.52 4.58 -5.17
N LEU A 241 4.86 3.90 -6.25
CA LEU A 241 5.92 4.28 -7.18
C LEU A 241 5.32 4.48 -8.56
N MET A 242 5.86 5.44 -9.30
CA MET A 242 5.38 5.72 -10.65
C MET A 242 6.52 6.16 -11.56
N THR A 243 6.41 5.75 -12.82
CA THR A 243 7.19 6.33 -13.92
C THR A 243 6.26 6.82 -15.03
N LYS A 244 6.74 7.75 -15.84
CA LYS A 244 6.07 8.23 -17.05
C LYS A 244 7.05 8.34 -18.20
N GLY A 245 6.53 8.43 -19.43
CA GLY A 245 7.32 8.80 -20.60
C GLY A 245 8.50 7.87 -20.90
N ASN A 246 8.27 6.57 -21.07
CA ASN A 246 9.31 5.56 -21.33
C ASN A 246 10.41 5.52 -20.25
N SER A 247 10.01 5.67 -18.99
CA SER A 247 10.95 5.68 -17.87
C SER A 247 10.97 4.35 -17.12
N HIS A 248 12.09 4.08 -16.46
CA HIS A 248 12.33 2.92 -15.65
C HIS A 248 13.04 3.35 -14.36
N LEU A 249 12.46 3.02 -13.23
CA LEU A 249 13.10 3.16 -11.92
C LEU A 249 13.24 1.81 -11.24
N LYS A 250 14.17 1.72 -10.31
CA LYS A 250 14.20 0.67 -9.29
C LYS A 250 14.15 1.29 -7.90
N CYS A 251 13.50 0.59 -6.99
CA CYS A 251 13.38 0.97 -5.59
C CYS A 251 13.88 -0.15 -4.70
N ARG A 252 14.80 0.16 -3.80
CA ARG A 252 15.38 -0.80 -2.86
C ARG A 252 14.58 -0.93 -1.57
N PHE A 253 13.93 0.15 -1.17
CA PHE A 253 13.35 0.28 0.15
C PHE A 253 12.24 1.32 0.15
N MET A 254 11.15 1.04 0.86
CA MET A 254 10.10 2.02 1.15
C MET A 254 9.71 1.92 2.63
N ARG A 255 9.43 3.07 3.24
CA ARG A 255 8.93 3.15 4.61
C ARG A 255 7.87 4.23 4.72
N VAL A 256 6.82 3.95 5.47
CA VAL A 256 5.83 4.92 5.93
C VAL A 256 5.84 4.96 7.44
N LYS A 257 5.70 6.13 8.00
CA LYS A 257 5.52 6.34 9.43
C LYS A 257 4.47 7.42 9.67
N GLY A 258 3.48 7.09 10.48
CA GLY A 258 2.46 8.04 10.94
C GLY A 258 3.10 9.19 11.72
N MET A 259 2.45 10.34 11.64
CA MET A 259 2.81 11.54 12.40
C MET A 259 1.67 11.86 13.35
N ASP A 260 2.00 12.07 14.60
CA ASP A 260 1.09 12.53 15.65
C ASP A 260 0.63 13.99 15.42
#